data_15d10c812c7d132fa74ce0537b2e04a9
#
_entry.id   15d10c812c7d132fa74ce0537b2e04a9
#
_cell.length_a   1.000
_cell.length_b   1.000
_cell.length_c   1.000
_cell.angle_alpha   90.00
_cell.angle_beta   90.00
_cell.angle_gamma   90.00
#
_symmetry.space_group_name_H-M   'P 1'
#
loop_
_entity.id
_entity.type
_entity.pdbx_description
1 polymer ?
#
loop_
_entity_poly.entity_id
_entity_poly.type
_entity_poly.pdbx_seq_one_letter_code
_entity_poly.pdbx_strand_id
1 'polypeptide(L)'
;ARLEGQISKDFDAYQQRPRKKFIGARTSEATYARYIEDWRIKVERVGSNLYPDEAKRNHIYGSLQMTVEIRADGSIATLEINRSSGHKVLDEAAKRIVFQAAPYAAFPPEVRKNYEILSITRTWTFTTSDKLESRD
;
A
#
# COMPACT_ATOMS: atom_id res chain seq x y z
N ALA A 1 7.47 -37.06 -22.20
CA ALA A 1 6.08 -36.68 -22.20
C ALA A 1 5.65 -35.97 -20.89
N ARG A 2 5.95 -36.56 -19.72
CA ARG A 2 5.58 -35.94 -18.44
C ARG A 2 6.34 -34.63 -18.20
N LEU A 3 7.61 -34.59 -18.53
CA LEU A 3 8.46 -33.42 -18.32
C LEU A 3 8.01 -32.24 -19.19
N GLU A 4 7.68 -32.52 -20.45
CA GLU A 4 7.19 -31.48 -21.37
C GLU A 4 5.86 -30.90 -20.90
N GLY A 5 4.93 -31.75 -20.43
CA GLY A 5 3.66 -31.29 -19.88
C GLY A 5 3.83 -30.44 -18.63
N GLN A 6 4.76 -30.79 -17.76
CA GLN A 6 5.03 -30.02 -16.53
C GLN A 6 5.63 -28.66 -16.84
N ILE A 7 6.57 -28.60 -17.76
CA ILE A 7 7.19 -27.33 -18.18
C ILE A 7 6.15 -26.42 -18.81
N SER A 8 5.25 -26.94 -19.62
CA SER A 8 4.18 -26.16 -20.25
C SER A 8 3.22 -25.59 -19.21
N LYS A 9 2.83 -26.38 -18.20
CA LYS A 9 1.97 -25.92 -17.12
C LYS A 9 2.63 -24.82 -16.28
N ASP A 10 3.90 -24.99 -15.96
CA ASP A 10 4.65 -24.00 -15.18
C ASP A 10 4.78 -22.68 -15.96
N PHE A 11 4.99 -22.76 -17.27
CA PHE A 11 5.09 -21.59 -18.11
C PHE A 11 3.75 -20.85 -18.22
N ASP A 12 2.63 -21.60 -18.38
CA ASP A 12 1.29 -21.00 -18.42
C ASP A 12 0.94 -20.32 -17.10
N ALA A 13 1.25 -20.96 -15.98
CA ALA A 13 1.01 -20.38 -14.65
C ALA A 13 1.82 -19.09 -14.48
N TYR A 14 3.07 -19.06 -14.93
CA TYR A 14 3.91 -17.88 -14.87
C TYR A 14 3.31 -16.74 -15.69
N GLN A 15 2.83 -17.00 -16.90
CA GLN A 15 2.24 -15.98 -17.77
C GLN A 15 0.90 -15.45 -17.23
N GLN A 16 0.19 -16.23 -16.44
CA GLN A 16 -1.10 -15.84 -15.85
C GLN A 16 -0.95 -15.04 -14.56
N ARG A 17 0.27 -14.88 -14.05
CA ARG A 17 0.49 -14.10 -12.84
C ARG A 17 0.16 -12.63 -13.10
N PRO A 18 -0.48 -11.92 -12.12
CA PRO A 18 -0.72 -10.50 -12.25
C PRO A 18 0.58 -9.73 -12.44
N ARG A 19 0.57 -8.76 -13.33
CA ARG A 19 1.74 -7.91 -13.58
C ARG A 19 1.79 -6.84 -12.49
N LYS A 20 2.85 -6.85 -11.70
CA LYS A 20 3.05 -5.93 -10.58
C LYS A 20 4.14 -4.92 -10.88
N LYS A 21 3.90 -3.68 -10.52
CA LYS A 21 4.93 -2.66 -10.43
C LYS A 21 5.25 -2.42 -8.95
N PHE A 22 6.52 -2.61 -8.57
CA PHE A 22 6.97 -2.33 -7.21
C PHE A 22 7.38 -0.87 -7.09
N ILE A 23 6.75 -0.15 -6.17
CA ILE A 23 6.97 1.27 -5.98
C ILE A 23 7.55 1.49 -4.59
N GLY A 24 8.79 2.00 -4.54
CA GLY A 24 9.45 2.40 -3.32
C GLY A 24 9.72 3.89 -3.32
N ALA A 25 10.56 4.33 -2.37
CA ALA A 25 10.86 5.74 -2.14
C ALA A 25 11.48 6.46 -3.34
N ARG A 26 12.13 5.72 -4.24
CA ARG A 26 12.88 6.31 -5.36
C ARG A 26 12.15 6.28 -6.71
N THR A 27 10.88 5.93 -6.71
CA THR A 27 10.12 5.91 -7.95
C THR A 27 9.84 7.35 -8.40
N SER A 28 10.42 7.74 -9.52
CA SER A 28 10.36 9.10 -10.02
C SER A 28 9.57 9.27 -11.32
N GLU A 29 9.03 8.20 -11.86
CA GLU A 29 8.22 8.27 -13.08
C GLU A 29 6.95 9.09 -12.83
N ALA A 30 6.75 10.15 -13.60
CA ALA A 30 5.68 11.12 -13.36
C ALA A 30 4.29 10.47 -13.27
N THR A 31 4.02 9.48 -14.13
CA THR A 31 2.72 8.81 -14.16
C THR A 31 2.40 8.12 -12.84
N TYR A 32 3.36 7.41 -12.27
CA TYR A 32 3.18 6.73 -10.99
C TYR A 32 3.23 7.68 -9.82
N ALA A 33 4.12 8.68 -9.88
CA ALA A 33 4.30 9.65 -8.82
C ALA A 33 3.00 10.38 -8.48
N ARG A 34 2.23 10.78 -9.49
CA ARG A 34 0.95 11.46 -9.28
C ARG A 34 -0.07 10.56 -8.60
N TYR A 35 -0.19 9.30 -9.07
CA TYR A 35 -1.12 8.35 -8.48
C TYR A 35 -0.77 8.10 -7.00
N ILE A 36 0.52 7.89 -6.72
CA ILE A 36 1.02 7.62 -5.38
C ILE A 36 0.80 8.83 -4.47
N GLU A 37 1.00 10.04 -4.98
CA GLU A 37 0.79 11.27 -4.21
C GLU A 37 -0.67 11.44 -3.83
N ASP A 38 -1.60 11.22 -4.77
CA ASP A 38 -3.04 11.29 -4.50
C ASP A 38 -3.46 10.23 -3.49
N TRP A 39 -2.92 9.01 -3.61
CA TRP A 39 -3.15 7.92 -2.68
C TRP A 39 -2.64 8.27 -1.28
N ARG A 40 -1.41 8.79 -1.18
CA ARG A 40 -0.80 9.21 0.08
C ARG A 40 -1.65 10.26 0.78
N ILE A 41 -2.07 11.28 0.05
CA ILE A 41 -2.89 12.38 0.59
C ILE A 41 -4.20 11.83 1.16
N LYS A 42 -4.85 10.92 0.44
CA LYS A 42 -6.09 10.33 0.92
C LYS A 42 -5.89 9.53 2.20
N VAL A 43 -4.86 8.70 2.27
CA VAL A 43 -4.57 7.90 3.46
C VAL A 43 -4.22 8.80 4.65
N GLU A 44 -3.41 9.83 4.44
CA GLU A 44 -3.04 10.78 5.51
C GLU A 44 -4.27 11.49 6.06
N ARG A 45 -5.17 11.93 5.17
CA ARG A 45 -6.40 12.61 5.59
C ARG A 45 -7.30 11.70 6.40
N VAL A 46 -7.54 10.50 5.92
CA VAL A 46 -8.36 9.52 6.63
C VAL A 46 -7.69 9.14 7.95
N GLY A 47 -6.39 8.92 7.92
CA GLY A 47 -5.63 8.54 9.12
C GLY A 47 -5.60 9.61 10.19
N SER A 48 -5.51 10.87 9.80
CA SER A 48 -5.54 11.97 10.77
C SER A 48 -6.91 12.11 11.42
N ASN A 49 -7.99 11.84 10.66
CA ASN A 49 -9.35 11.85 11.19
C ASN A 49 -9.65 10.63 12.06
N LEU A 50 -9.02 9.50 11.78
CA LEU A 50 -9.23 8.23 12.48
C LEU A 50 -8.06 7.87 13.41
N TYR A 51 -7.26 8.85 13.81
CA TYR A 51 -6.18 8.61 14.77
C TYR A 51 -6.76 7.95 16.03
N PRO A 52 -6.18 6.84 16.50
CA PRO A 52 -6.79 6.10 17.62
C PRO A 52 -6.80 6.92 18.91
N ASP A 53 -7.98 7.01 19.55
CA ASP A 53 -8.16 7.79 20.78
C ASP A 53 -7.26 7.30 21.91
N GLU A 54 -7.07 5.99 22.00
CA GLU A 54 -6.17 5.40 23.00
C GLU A 54 -4.75 5.93 22.85
N ALA A 55 -4.27 6.03 21.60
CA ALA A 55 -2.93 6.54 21.33
C ALA A 55 -2.82 8.03 21.64
N LYS A 56 -3.87 8.81 21.35
CA LYS A 56 -3.90 10.23 21.71
C LYS A 56 -3.82 10.43 23.22
N ARG A 57 -4.67 9.71 23.96
CA ARG A 57 -4.73 9.83 25.41
C ARG A 57 -3.43 9.42 26.10
N ASN A 58 -2.78 8.41 25.59
CA ASN A 58 -1.59 7.83 26.18
C ASN A 58 -0.29 8.33 25.55
N HIS A 59 -0.38 9.30 24.63
CA HIS A 59 0.77 9.87 23.93
C HIS A 59 1.64 8.80 23.28
N ILE A 60 0.99 7.88 22.54
CA ILE A 60 1.67 6.81 21.82
C ILE A 60 1.91 7.28 20.39
N TYR A 61 3.18 7.32 20.01
CA TYR A 61 3.63 7.76 18.68
C TYR A 61 4.62 6.75 18.12
N GLY A 62 4.83 6.75 16.80
CA GLY A 62 5.80 5.86 16.21
C GLY A 62 5.65 5.74 14.72
N SER A 63 6.59 5.04 14.12
CA SER A 63 6.64 4.82 12.67
C SER A 63 6.60 3.33 12.37
N LEU A 64 5.94 3.00 11.27
CA LEU A 64 5.91 1.63 10.76
C LEU A 64 6.12 1.67 9.23
N GLN A 65 6.50 0.53 8.68
CA GLN A 65 6.59 0.39 7.23
C GLN A 65 5.55 -0.61 6.76
N MET A 66 4.75 -0.22 5.77
CA MET A 66 3.71 -1.07 5.17
C MET A 66 3.92 -1.20 3.69
N THR A 67 3.56 -2.37 3.16
CA THR A 67 3.38 -2.59 1.73
C THR A 67 1.89 -2.80 1.47
N VAL A 68 1.32 -1.98 0.60
CA VAL A 68 -0.08 -2.08 0.19
C VAL A 68 -0.10 -2.39 -1.29
N GLU A 69 -0.78 -3.47 -1.68
CA GLU A 69 -0.96 -3.81 -3.09
C GLU A 69 -2.36 -3.40 -3.53
N ILE A 70 -2.41 -2.55 -4.56
CA ILE A 70 -3.65 -1.98 -5.08
C ILE A 70 -3.90 -2.51 -6.48
N ARG A 71 -5.13 -2.98 -6.74
CA ARG A 71 -5.55 -3.44 -8.07
C ARG A 71 -5.91 -2.25 -8.95
N ALA A 72 -5.96 -2.50 -10.27
CA ALA A 72 -6.26 -1.47 -11.26
C ALA A 72 -7.59 -0.74 -11.02
N ASP A 73 -8.55 -1.39 -10.37
CA ASP A 73 -9.85 -0.77 -10.03
C ASP A 73 -9.81 0.04 -8.73
N GLY A 74 -8.67 0.11 -8.07
CA GLY A 74 -8.51 0.84 -6.81
C GLY A 74 -8.77 0.02 -5.55
N SER A 75 -9.14 -1.26 -5.67
CA SER A 75 -9.35 -2.12 -4.51
C SER A 75 -8.01 -2.63 -3.96
N ILE A 76 -8.00 -3.02 -2.69
CA ILE A 76 -6.81 -3.55 -2.03
C ILE A 76 -6.68 -5.03 -2.32
N ALA A 77 -5.52 -5.44 -2.86
CA ALA A 77 -5.21 -6.86 -3.05
C ALA A 77 -4.60 -7.47 -1.80
N THR A 78 -3.58 -6.81 -1.23
CA THR A 78 -2.92 -7.26 0.00
C THR A 78 -2.44 -6.05 0.80
N LEU A 79 -2.22 -6.28 2.10
CA LEU A 79 -1.62 -5.31 2.99
C LEU A 79 -0.72 -6.06 3.96
N GLU A 80 0.52 -5.60 4.11
CA GLU A 80 1.49 -6.24 5.00
C GLU A 80 2.30 -5.19 5.74
N ILE A 81 2.48 -5.38 7.06
CA ILE A 81 3.38 -4.55 7.84
C ILE A 81 4.75 -5.21 7.82
N ASN A 82 5.72 -4.52 7.20
CA ASN A 82 7.10 -5.01 7.06
C ASN A 82 7.93 -4.69 8.30
N ARG A 83 7.64 -3.57 8.93
CA ARG A 83 8.29 -3.14 10.16
C ARG A 83 7.26 -2.51 11.08
N SER A 84 7.07 -3.11 12.24
CA SER A 84 6.11 -2.65 13.25
C SER A 84 6.56 -1.31 13.87
N SER A 85 5.57 -0.53 14.30
CA SER A 85 5.81 0.68 15.10
C SER A 85 6.31 0.37 16.52
N GLY A 86 6.21 -0.90 16.93
CA GLY A 86 6.44 -1.29 18.32
C GLY A 86 5.19 -1.16 19.18
N HIS A 87 4.09 -0.69 18.62
CA HIS A 87 2.82 -0.50 19.33
C HIS A 87 1.69 -1.13 18.55
N LYS A 88 1.05 -2.14 19.13
CA LYS A 88 -0.05 -2.86 18.47
C LYS A 88 -1.19 -1.91 18.09
N VAL A 89 -1.49 -0.93 18.94
CA VAL A 89 -2.58 0.02 18.69
C VAL A 89 -2.33 0.83 17.40
N LEU A 90 -1.09 1.21 17.14
CA LEU A 90 -0.72 1.95 15.93
C LEU A 90 -0.73 1.05 14.71
N ASP A 91 -0.18 -0.15 14.82
CA ASP A 91 -0.14 -1.11 13.70
C ASP A 91 -1.55 -1.48 13.26
N GLU A 92 -2.44 -1.79 14.19
CA GLU A 92 -3.83 -2.12 13.87
C GLU A 92 -4.59 -0.91 13.30
N ALA A 93 -4.31 0.29 13.83
CA ALA A 93 -4.90 1.52 13.31
C ALA A 93 -4.47 1.77 11.86
N ALA A 94 -3.19 1.57 11.55
CA ALA A 94 -2.69 1.77 10.19
C ALA A 94 -3.41 0.87 9.18
N LYS A 95 -3.60 -0.41 9.51
CA LYS A 95 -4.34 -1.34 8.65
C LYS A 95 -5.78 -0.87 8.45
N ARG A 96 -6.46 -0.52 9.54
CA ARG A 96 -7.85 -0.07 9.49
C ARG A 96 -8.01 1.18 8.64
N ILE A 97 -7.10 2.14 8.79
CA ILE A 97 -7.11 3.39 8.04
C ILE A 97 -6.98 3.11 6.53
N VAL A 98 -6.04 2.26 6.13
CA VAL A 98 -5.84 1.92 4.72
C VAL A 98 -7.09 1.27 4.14
N PHE A 99 -7.71 0.34 4.86
CA PHE A 99 -8.95 -0.31 4.41
C PHE A 99 -10.13 0.66 4.35
N GLN A 100 -10.24 1.59 5.29
CA GLN A 100 -11.32 2.56 5.29
C GLN A 100 -11.15 3.64 4.21
N ALA A 101 -9.93 3.95 3.83
CA ALA A 101 -9.68 4.90 2.74
C ALA A 101 -9.96 4.30 1.36
N ALA A 102 -10.02 2.98 1.26
CA ALA A 102 -10.36 2.29 0.00
C ALA A 102 -11.87 2.43 -0.32
N PRO A 103 -12.30 2.29 -1.58
CA PRO A 103 -11.44 2.10 -2.75
C PRO A 103 -10.70 3.38 -3.15
N TYR A 104 -9.54 3.17 -3.76
CA TYR A 104 -8.75 4.29 -4.29
C TYR A 104 -9.14 4.56 -5.74
N ALA A 105 -8.53 5.58 -6.34
CA ALA A 105 -8.79 5.88 -7.75
C ALA A 105 -8.35 4.69 -8.62
N ALA A 106 -9.07 4.45 -9.72
CA ALA A 106 -8.64 3.48 -10.71
C ALA A 106 -7.33 3.95 -11.34
N PHE A 107 -6.52 3.00 -11.80
CA PHE A 107 -5.26 3.36 -12.45
C PHE A 107 -5.51 4.17 -13.71
N PRO A 108 -4.68 5.19 -13.99
CA PRO A 108 -4.71 5.86 -15.29
C PRO A 108 -4.45 4.84 -16.42
N PRO A 109 -4.94 5.11 -17.66
CA PRO A 109 -4.75 4.17 -18.78
C PRO A 109 -3.29 3.76 -19.01
N GLU A 110 -2.34 4.68 -18.82
CA GLU A 110 -0.91 4.41 -19.01
C GLU A 110 -0.40 3.36 -18.01
N VAL A 111 -0.93 3.37 -16.80
CA VAL A 111 -0.55 2.40 -15.77
C VAL A 111 -1.26 1.08 -16.00
N ARG A 112 -2.58 1.13 -16.24
CA ARG A 112 -3.41 -0.06 -16.46
C ARG A 112 -2.94 -0.89 -17.64
N LYS A 113 -2.44 -0.24 -18.68
CA LYS A 113 -1.93 -0.91 -19.87
C LYS A 113 -0.79 -1.88 -19.54
N ASN A 114 0.04 -1.53 -18.57
CA ASN A 114 1.25 -2.29 -18.26
C ASN A 114 1.16 -3.12 -17.00
N TYR A 115 0.33 -2.71 -16.03
CA TYR A 115 0.29 -3.35 -14.72
C TYR A 115 -1.13 -3.52 -14.19
N GLU A 116 -1.35 -4.62 -13.51
CA GLU A 116 -2.63 -4.95 -12.86
C GLU A 116 -2.60 -4.61 -11.37
N ILE A 117 -1.41 -4.56 -10.78
CA ILE A 117 -1.20 -4.28 -9.35
C ILE A 117 -0.04 -3.31 -9.18
N LEU A 118 -0.24 -2.32 -8.32
CA LEU A 118 0.85 -1.48 -7.80
C LEU A 118 1.14 -1.92 -6.37
N SER A 119 2.39 -2.31 -6.11
CA SER A 119 2.86 -2.71 -4.78
C SER A 119 3.62 -1.54 -4.18
N ILE A 120 3.00 -0.85 -3.22
CA ILE A 120 3.51 0.42 -2.70
C ILE A 120 4.04 0.21 -1.29
N THR A 121 5.34 0.45 -1.10
CA THR A 121 5.99 0.35 0.21
C THR A 121 6.35 1.75 0.69
N ARG A 122 5.84 2.14 1.86
CA ARG A 122 6.13 3.45 2.46
C ARG A 122 6.23 3.36 3.97
N THR A 123 6.94 4.33 4.54
CA THR A 123 6.98 4.53 5.99
C THR A 123 5.88 5.50 6.40
N TRP A 124 5.11 5.13 7.41
CA TRP A 124 4.01 5.91 7.96
C TRP A 124 4.30 6.26 9.40
N THR A 125 4.15 7.52 9.76
CA THR A 125 4.44 8.01 11.11
C THR A 125 3.18 8.56 11.75
N PHE A 126 2.86 8.04 12.93
CA PHE A 126 1.88 8.65 13.83
C PHE A 126 2.64 9.71 14.64
N THR A 127 2.37 10.98 14.32
CA THR A 127 3.17 12.10 14.82
C THR A 127 2.71 12.61 16.18
N THR A 128 3.57 13.37 16.83
CA THR A 128 3.23 14.03 18.11
C THR A 128 2.15 15.10 17.98
N SER A 129 1.79 15.46 16.74
CA SER A 129 0.66 16.35 16.45
C SER A 129 -0.66 15.58 16.27
N ASP A 130 -0.68 14.29 16.63
CA ASP A 130 -1.84 13.41 16.47
C ASP A 130 -2.31 13.29 15.03
N LYS A 131 -1.37 13.17 14.11
CA LYS A 131 -1.61 13.03 12.67
C LYS A 131 -0.88 11.81 12.12
N LEU A 132 -1.39 11.27 11.03
CA LEU A 132 -0.68 10.25 10.25
C LEU A 132 -0.02 10.93 9.06
N GLU A 133 1.29 10.74 8.90
CA GLU A 133 2.06 11.28 7.79
C GLU A 133 2.90 10.17 7.16
N SER A 134 3.04 10.21 5.84
CA SER A 134 3.89 9.29 5.12
C SER A 134 5.08 10.00 4.52
N ARG A 135 6.23 9.44 4.82
CA ARG A 135 7.47 9.76 4.11
C ARG A 135 8.01 8.43 3.60
N ASP A 136 8.74 8.48 2.58
CA ASP A 136 9.33 7.31 1.86
C ASP A 136 9.37 5.97 2.57
#